data_f6da3ec26d28e1f47329a1b8e550e172
#
_entry.id   f6da3ec26d28e1f47329a1b8e550e172
#
_cell.length_a   1.000
_cell.length_b   1.000
_cell.length_c   1.000
_cell.angle_alpha   90.00
_cell.angle_beta   90.00
_cell.angle_gamma   90.00
#
_symmetry.space_group_name_H-M   'P 1'
#
loop_
_entity.id
_entity.type
_entity.pdbx_description
1 polymer ?
#
loop_
_entity_poly.entity_id
_entity_poly.type
_entity_poly.pdbx_seq_one_letter_code
_entity_poly.pdbx_strand_id
1 'polypeptide(L)'
;MAWTPLPPVVEMTVETPQPKEVVLDPKKTALVIVDMENFFCKRDLEGRSYAVIDGNAKLLEKYRAAGAPVIFVQSVRQLESPNHKVFKRGKNLLIGTWNTEIVEELTPLPGEHVVQKWSHDIWAWWGLEDVLEKEGIAADEYTILVTGVSAAQCANAAALGFANRHYDVLIPLDATAASVEAEARTYAHYMGGGYNYNMGFTTSAMVTLSPKAAEPVPPEMIAAV
;
A
#
# COMPACT_ATOMS: atom_id res chain seq x y z
N MET A 1 31.20 -5.16 23.89
CA MET A 1 31.68 -4.51 22.64
C MET A 1 31.24 -3.05 22.69
N ALA A 2 32.15 -2.12 22.34
CA ALA A 2 31.78 -0.71 22.21
C ALA A 2 30.99 -0.51 20.92
N TRP A 3 30.00 0.39 20.93
CA TRP A 3 29.28 0.79 19.73
C TRP A 3 30.23 1.48 18.74
N THR A 4 30.16 1.11 17.48
CA THR A 4 30.87 1.77 16.38
C THR A 4 29.88 2.31 15.36
N PRO A 5 30.10 3.52 14.82
CA PRO A 5 29.23 4.07 13.80
C PRO A 5 29.31 3.24 12.49
N LEU A 6 28.23 3.26 11.73
CA LEU A 6 28.25 2.71 10.37
C LEU A 6 29.27 3.47 9.51
N PRO A 7 29.92 2.80 8.54
CA PRO A 7 30.75 3.48 7.56
C PRO A 7 29.92 4.46 6.74
N PRO A 8 30.50 5.54 6.20
CA PRO A 8 29.76 6.54 5.43
C PRO A 8 29.14 5.99 4.12
N VAL A 9 29.63 4.87 3.64
CA VAL A 9 29.12 4.15 2.48
C VAL A 9 29.00 2.67 2.84
N VAL A 10 27.85 2.07 2.54
CA VAL A 10 27.62 0.63 2.66
C VAL A 10 27.16 0.11 1.30
N GLU A 11 27.92 -0.79 0.73
CA GLU A 11 27.52 -1.55 -0.46
C GLU A 11 26.71 -2.77 0.00
N MET A 12 25.57 -3.00 -0.63
CA MET A 12 24.67 -4.10 -0.30
C MET A 12 24.26 -4.84 -1.57
N THR A 13 24.29 -6.17 -1.50
CA THR A 13 23.57 -7.01 -2.44
C THR A 13 22.19 -7.29 -1.86
N VAL A 14 21.16 -7.01 -2.61
CA VAL A 14 19.76 -7.16 -2.19
C VAL A 14 19.07 -8.15 -3.10
N GLU A 15 18.53 -9.22 -2.53
CA GLU A 15 17.61 -10.09 -3.24
C GLU A 15 16.26 -9.40 -3.39
N THR A 16 15.62 -9.58 -4.57
CA THR A 16 14.27 -9.05 -4.82
C THR A 16 13.23 -10.14 -4.59
N PRO A 17 12.06 -9.80 -4.06
CA PRO A 17 11.02 -10.78 -3.81
C PRO A 17 10.52 -11.40 -5.11
N GLN A 18 10.20 -12.70 -5.05
CA GLN A 18 9.53 -13.40 -6.13
C GLN A 18 8.03 -13.42 -5.85
N PRO A 19 7.19 -12.91 -6.75
CA PRO A 19 5.75 -12.91 -6.56
C PRO A 19 5.18 -14.32 -6.64
N LYS A 20 4.11 -14.58 -5.88
CA LYS A 20 3.41 -15.86 -5.86
C LYS A 20 1.94 -15.70 -6.22
N GLU A 21 1.36 -16.74 -6.83
CA GLU A 21 -0.09 -16.81 -7.05
C GLU A 21 -0.82 -16.91 -5.71
N VAL A 22 -1.92 -16.16 -5.61
CA VAL A 22 -2.77 -16.17 -4.44
C VAL A 22 -4.24 -16.30 -4.82
N VAL A 23 -4.97 -17.08 -4.03
CA VAL A 23 -6.42 -17.19 -4.14
C VAL A 23 -7.02 -16.71 -2.83
N LEU A 24 -7.85 -15.67 -2.89
CA LEU A 24 -8.38 -14.99 -1.72
C LEU A 24 -9.91 -15.07 -1.69
N ASP A 25 -10.48 -15.23 -0.51
CA ASP A 25 -11.92 -15.10 -0.32
C ASP A 25 -12.29 -13.61 -0.36
N PRO A 26 -13.17 -13.19 -1.30
CA PRO A 26 -13.59 -11.78 -1.39
C PRO A 26 -14.25 -11.24 -0.12
N LYS A 27 -14.73 -12.13 0.79
CA LYS A 27 -15.28 -11.75 2.09
C LYS A 27 -14.23 -11.61 3.20
N LYS A 28 -12.98 -11.97 2.91
CA LYS A 28 -11.86 -11.95 3.86
C LYS A 28 -10.63 -11.25 3.29
N THR A 29 -10.84 -10.35 2.35
CA THR A 29 -9.78 -9.50 1.78
C THR A 29 -10.29 -8.09 1.52
N ALA A 30 -9.39 -7.11 1.56
CA ALA A 30 -9.65 -5.74 1.17
C ALA A 30 -8.49 -5.18 0.34
N LEU A 31 -8.80 -4.30 -0.61
CA LEU A 31 -7.81 -3.58 -1.40
C LEU A 31 -7.64 -2.17 -0.83
N VAL A 32 -6.41 -1.81 -0.46
CA VAL A 32 -6.03 -0.48 0.02
C VAL A 32 -5.12 0.18 -1.00
N ILE A 33 -5.62 1.21 -1.69
CA ILE A 33 -4.93 1.94 -2.75
C ILE A 33 -4.39 3.25 -2.17
N VAL A 34 -3.06 3.36 -2.05
CA VAL A 34 -2.40 4.46 -1.34
C VAL A 34 -1.85 5.50 -2.30
N ASP A 35 -2.31 6.75 -2.13
CA ASP A 35 -1.75 7.96 -2.76
C ASP A 35 -1.61 7.89 -4.30
N MET A 36 -2.55 7.23 -4.96
CA MET A 36 -2.61 7.19 -6.44
C MET A 36 -3.25 8.47 -6.98
N GLU A 37 -2.64 9.61 -6.65
CA GLU A 37 -3.09 10.95 -6.99
C GLU A 37 -2.31 11.52 -8.18
N ASN A 38 -2.90 12.49 -8.87
CA ASN A 38 -2.27 13.15 -10.01
C ASN A 38 -0.88 13.72 -9.68
N PHE A 39 -0.70 14.26 -8.46
CA PHE A 39 0.59 14.80 -8.02
C PHE A 39 1.71 13.77 -8.05
N PHE A 40 1.43 12.53 -7.67
CA PHE A 40 2.43 11.47 -7.59
C PHE A 40 2.56 10.69 -8.89
N CYS A 41 1.46 10.56 -9.65
CA CYS A 41 1.40 9.64 -10.78
C CYS A 41 1.46 10.34 -12.15
N LYS A 42 0.88 11.54 -12.30
CA LYS A 42 0.74 12.22 -13.62
C LYS A 42 1.77 13.30 -13.88
N ARG A 43 2.70 13.58 -12.97
CA ARG A 43 3.76 14.58 -13.18
C ARG A 43 4.95 14.07 -13.98
N ASP A 44 5.14 12.77 -13.96
CA ASP A 44 6.16 12.07 -14.73
C ASP A 44 5.52 10.82 -15.36
N LEU A 45 5.12 10.94 -16.61
CA LEU A 45 4.42 9.89 -17.36
C LEU A 45 5.34 8.72 -17.76
N GLU A 46 6.64 8.88 -17.62
CA GLU A 46 7.63 7.81 -17.80
C GLU A 46 8.09 7.23 -16.45
N GLY A 47 7.63 7.83 -15.35
CA GLY A 47 8.00 7.47 -14.00
C GLY A 47 7.35 6.17 -13.51
N ARG A 48 7.99 5.57 -12.53
CA ARG A 48 7.52 4.31 -11.92
C ARG A 48 6.14 4.44 -11.27
N SER A 49 5.81 5.61 -10.70
CA SER A 49 4.48 5.85 -10.12
C SER A 49 3.37 5.87 -11.18
N TYR A 50 3.67 6.32 -12.39
CA TYR A 50 2.73 6.22 -13.52
C TYR A 50 2.58 4.77 -13.99
N ALA A 51 3.68 4.03 -14.08
CA ALA A 51 3.70 2.66 -14.60
C ALA A 51 2.83 1.69 -13.79
N VAL A 52 2.59 1.96 -12.49
CA VAL A 52 1.78 1.07 -11.63
C VAL A 52 0.27 1.38 -11.64
N ILE A 53 -0.18 2.37 -12.41
CA ILE A 53 -1.61 2.67 -12.56
C ILE A 53 -2.35 1.46 -13.14
N ASP A 54 -1.82 0.82 -14.17
CA ASP A 54 -2.43 -0.34 -14.84
C ASP A 54 -2.60 -1.53 -13.88
N GLY A 55 -1.58 -1.83 -13.07
CA GLY A 55 -1.67 -2.88 -12.04
C GLY A 55 -2.75 -2.60 -10.99
N ASN A 56 -2.84 -1.34 -10.54
CA ASN A 56 -3.89 -0.89 -9.63
C ASN A 56 -5.28 -1.00 -10.26
N ALA A 57 -5.44 -0.60 -11.52
CA ALA A 57 -6.73 -0.67 -12.23
C ALA A 57 -7.20 -2.12 -12.39
N LYS A 58 -6.31 -3.05 -12.73
CA LYS A 58 -6.63 -4.49 -12.81
C LYS A 58 -7.09 -5.07 -11.48
N LEU A 59 -6.42 -4.71 -10.38
CA LEU A 59 -6.83 -5.15 -9.05
C LEU A 59 -8.19 -4.53 -8.66
N LEU A 60 -8.36 -3.24 -8.90
CA LEU A 60 -9.60 -2.52 -8.62
C LEU A 60 -10.79 -3.15 -9.34
N GLU A 61 -10.64 -3.48 -10.63
CA GLU A 61 -11.67 -4.19 -11.41
C GLU A 61 -12.02 -5.55 -10.77
N LYS A 62 -11.01 -6.35 -10.38
CA LYS A 62 -11.23 -7.65 -9.74
C LYS A 62 -11.99 -7.52 -8.42
N TYR A 63 -11.61 -6.56 -7.56
CA TYR A 63 -12.24 -6.36 -6.26
C TYR A 63 -13.68 -5.86 -6.40
N ARG A 64 -13.92 -4.92 -7.31
CA ARG A 64 -15.28 -4.45 -7.65
C ARG A 64 -16.16 -5.57 -8.19
N ALA A 65 -15.65 -6.37 -9.12
CA ALA A 65 -16.38 -7.51 -9.70
C ALA A 65 -16.73 -8.58 -8.65
N ALA A 66 -15.89 -8.76 -7.65
CA ALA A 66 -16.11 -9.71 -6.57
C ALA A 66 -16.94 -9.14 -5.40
N GLY A 67 -17.25 -7.85 -5.40
CA GLY A 67 -17.90 -7.15 -4.30
C GLY A 67 -17.06 -7.10 -3.02
N ALA A 68 -15.73 -7.16 -3.15
CA ALA A 68 -14.80 -7.07 -2.05
C ALA A 68 -14.50 -5.58 -1.71
N PRO A 69 -14.24 -5.26 -0.42
CA PRO A 69 -13.98 -3.88 0.01
C PRO A 69 -12.80 -3.24 -0.69
N VAL A 70 -12.98 -1.96 -1.09
CA VAL A 70 -11.92 -1.10 -1.63
C VAL A 70 -11.84 0.17 -0.79
N ILE A 71 -10.63 0.51 -0.37
CA ILE A 71 -10.33 1.70 0.44
C ILE A 71 -9.25 2.50 -0.30
N PHE A 72 -9.59 3.72 -0.68
CA PHE A 72 -8.64 4.68 -1.21
C PHE A 72 -8.05 5.50 -0.08
N VAL A 73 -6.74 5.71 -0.12
CA VAL A 73 -6.02 6.60 0.79
C VAL A 73 -5.51 7.79 0.01
N GLN A 74 -5.87 8.97 0.43
CA GLN A 74 -5.58 10.23 -0.27
C GLN A 74 -4.74 11.15 0.62
N SER A 75 -3.61 11.59 0.13
CA SER A 75 -2.73 12.55 0.80
C SER A 75 -3.20 13.97 0.55
N VAL A 76 -3.67 14.64 1.58
CA VAL A 76 -4.17 16.03 1.45
C VAL A 76 -3.51 16.97 2.45
N ARG A 77 -3.61 18.26 2.19
CA ARG A 77 -3.21 19.33 3.11
C ARG A 77 -4.29 20.41 3.11
N GLN A 78 -4.49 20.98 4.28
CA GLN A 78 -5.25 22.22 4.46
C GLN A 78 -4.30 23.30 4.92
N LEU A 79 -4.56 24.54 4.56
CA LEU A 79 -3.68 25.68 4.91
C LEU A 79 -3.51 25.84 6.43
N GLU A 80 -4.55 25.51 7.19
CA GLU A 80 -4.60 25.58 8.64
C GLU A 80 -3.99 24.37 9.34
N SER A 81 -3.67 23.31 8.58
CA SER A 81 -3.14 22.09 9.19
C SER A 81 -1.75 22.32 9.79
N PRO A 82 -1.43 21.71 10.96
CA PRO A 82 -0.11 21.81 11.55
C PRO A 82 1.02 21.43 10.58
N ASN A 83 0.77 20.44 9.73
CA ASN A 83 1.74 19.94 8.77
C ASN A 83 2.03 20.90 7.62
N HIS A 84 1.13 21.83 7.32
CA HIS A 84 1.37 22.85 6.31
C HIS A 84 2.61 23.70 6.62
N LYS A 85 2.83 24.02 7.89
CA LYS A 85 4.00 24.79 8.35
C LYS A 85 5.30 23.98 8.32
N VAL A 86 5.21 22.68 8.54
CA VAL A 86 6.37 21.77 8.62
C VAL A 86 6.84 21.34 7.23
N PHE A 87 5.91 21.03 6.34
CA PHE A 87 6.23 20.59 4.99
C PHE A 87 6.15 21.76 4.00
N LYS A 88 7.30 22.23 3.54
CA LYS A 88 7.41 23.24 2.46
C LYS A 88 6.64 22.85 1.17
N ARG A 89 6.29 21.57 1.02
CA ARG A 89 5.50 21.01 -0.08
C ARG A 89 3.98 21.09 0.16
N GLY A 90 3.52 21.65 1.26
CA GLY A 90 2.10 21.69 1.62
C GLY A 90 1.18 22.26 0.54
N LYS A 91 1.66 23.22 -0.23
CA LYS A 91 0.90 23.81 -1.35
C LYS A 91 0.65 22.84 -2.52
N ASN A 92 1.44 21.81 -2.66
CA ASN A 92 1.30 20.86 -3.77
C ASN A 92 0.17 19.85 -3.57
N LEU A 93 -0.28 19.66 -2.34
CA LEU A 93 -1.32 18.70 -1.98
C LEU A 93 -2.52 19.38 -1.31
N LEU A 94 -2.84 20.60 -1.72
CA LEU A 94 -4.01 21.30 -1.20
C LEU A 94 -5.27 20.55 -1.62
N ILE A 95 -6.12 20.27 -0.63
CA ILE A 95 -7.41 19.61 -0.83
C ILE A 95 -8.26 20.35 -1.88
N GLY A 96 -8.92 19.60 -2.75
CA GLY A 96 -9.76 20.14 -3.81
C GLY A 96 -9.00 20.70 -5.03
N THR A 97 -7.70 20.42 -5.13
CA THR A 97 -6.92 20.74 -6.33
C THR A 97 -6.69 19.51 -7.19
N TRP A 98 -6.45 19.70 -8.47
CA TRP A 98 -6.10 18.62 -9.40
C TRP A 98 -4.98 17.70 -8.86
N ASN A 99 -4.02 18.26 -8.13
CA ASN A 99 -2.91 17.49 -7.56
C ASN A 99 -3.37 16.40 -6.58
N THR A 100 -4.46 16.65 -5.86
CA THR A 100 -5.00 15.71 -4.86
C THR A 100 -6.10 14.81 -5.41
N GLU A 101 -6.54 15.00 -6.64
CA GLU A 101 -7.48 14.08 -7.28
C GLU A 101 -6.82 12.73 -7.52
N ILE A 102 -7.54 11.66 -7.21
CA ILE A 102 -7.15 10.31 -7.58
C ILE A 102 -7.12 10.22 -9.10
N VAL A 103 -6.13 9.55 -9.67
CA VAL A 103 -6.01 9.44 -11.12
C VAL A 103 -7.28 8.89 -11.76
N GLU A 104 -7.63 9.38 -12.93
CA GLU A 104 -8.90 9.09 -13.62
C GLU A 104 -9.16 7.58 -13.75
N GLU A 105 -8.11 6.81 -14.01
CA GLU A 105 -8.16 5.36 -14.19
C GLU A 105 -8.60 4.61 -12.92
N LEU A 106 -8.51 5.25 -11.75
CA LEU A 106 -8.83 4.68 -10.45
C LEU A 106 -9.95 5.43 -9.74
N THR A 107 -10.72 6.27 -10.44
CA THR A 107 -11.78 7.09 -9.84
C THR A 107 -12.67 6.26 -8.91
N PRO A 108 -12.79 6.65 -7.62
CA PRO A 108 -13.68 5.97 -6.69
C PRO A 108 -15.14 6.03 -7.13
N LEU A 109 -15.86 4.93 -6.97
CA LEU A 109 -17.29 4.86 -7.22
C LEU A 109 -18.10 5.35 -6.00
N PRO A 110 -19.36 5.79 -6.20
CA PRO A 110 -20.25 6.10 -5.08
C PRO A 110 -20.37 4.92 -4.12
N GLY A 111 -20.08 5.15 -2.84
CA GLY A 111 -20.09 4.12 -1.80
C GLY A 111 -18.75 3.51 -1.48
N GLU A 112 -17.73 3.69 -2.30
CA GLU A 112 -16.35 3.32 -1.94
C GLU A 112 -15.74 4.34 -0.96
N HIS A 113 -14.82 3.87 -0.12
CA HIS A 113 -14.24 4.69 0.93
C HIS A 113 -12.99 5.44 0.46
N VAL A 114 -12.96 6.74 0.76
CA VAL A 114 -11.77 7.58 0.58
C VAL A 114 -11.34 8.12 1.93
N VAL A 115 -10.24 7.62 2.46
CA VAL A 115 -9.63 8.05 3.71
C VAL A 115 -8.58 9.11 3.43
N GLN A 116 -8.70 10.26 4.04
CA GLN A 116 -7.74 11.35 3.88
C GLN A 116 -6.68 11.35 4.99
N LYS A 117 -5.43 11.60 4.63
CA LYS A 117 -4.32 11.68 5.57
C LYS A 117 -3.42 12.89 5.31
N TRP A 118 -2.70 13.31 6.34
CA TRP A 118 -1.78 14.45 6.30
C TRP A 118 -0.33 14.07 6.57
N SER A 119 -0.04 12.81 6.76
CA SER A 119 1.31 12.25 6.98
C SER A 119 1.50 10.96 6.20
N HIS A 120 2.66 10.31 6.32
CA HIS A 120 2.87 8.99 5.73
C HIS A 120 2.03 7.90 6.42
N ASP A 121 1.78 8.06 7.70
CA ASP A 121 1.02 7.10 8.49
C ASP A 121 -0.49 7.29 8.26
N ILE A 122 -1.14 6.25 7.75
CA ILE A 122 -2.60 6.23 7.52
C ILE A 122 -3.39 6.04 8.82
N TRP A 123 -2.75 5.51 9.85
CA TRP A 123 -3.37 5.23 11.15
C TRP A 123 -3.36 6.44 12.09
N ALA A 124 -2.56 7.45 11.79
CA ALA A 124 -2.49 8.67 12.60
C ALA A 124 -3.69 9.61 12.41
N TRP A 125 -4.56 9.31 11.44
CA TRP A 125 -5.65 10.18 11.01
C TRP A 125 -6.98 9.46 11.03
N TRP A 126 -8.03 10.20 11.26
CA TRP A 126 -9.37 9.66 11.44
C TRP A 126 -9.93 9.07 10.15
N GLY A 127 -10.74 8.05 10.30
CA GLY A 127 -11.56 7.48 9.25
C GLY A 127 -11.14 6.08 8.79
N LEU A 128 -9.86 5.67 8.93
CA LEU A 128 -9.49 4.30 8.54
C LEU A 128 -10.11 3.26 9.49
N GLU A 129 -9.95 3.46 10.79
CA GLU A 129 -10.51 2.51 11.79
C GLU A 129 -12.03 2.44 11.70
N ASP A 130 -12.70 3.59 11.52
CA ASP A 130 -14.16 3.64 11.31
C ASP A 130 -14.59 2.87 10.04
N VAL A 131 -13.80 2.97 8.96
CA VAL A 131 -14.05 2.21 7.72
C VAL A 131 -13.86 0.72 7.96
N LEU A 132 -12.78 0.31 8.62
CA LEU A 132 -12.51 -1.09 8.92
C LEU A 132 -13.63 -1.70 9.78
N GLU A 133 -14.06 -0.98 10.81
CA GLU A 133 -15.19 -1.40 11.67
C GLU A 133 -16.49 -1.51 10.88
N LYS A 134 -16.82 -0.50 10.08
CA LYS A 134 -18.04 -0.46 9.27
C LYS A 134 -18.11 -1.61 8.26
N GLU A 135 -17.00 -1.94 7.63
CA GLU A 135 -16.90 -3.04 6.65
C GLU A 135 -16.67 -4.41 7.31
N GLY A 136 -16.53 -4.47 8.64
CA GLY A 136 -16.24 -5.71 9.37
C GLY A 136 -14.87 -6.30 9.04
N ILE A 137 -13.90 -5.45 8.68
CA ILE A 137 -12.54 -5.87 8.31
C ILE A 137 -11.74 -6.05 9.59
N ALA A 138 -11.72 -7.26 10.12
CA ALA A 138 -11.08 -7.58 11.38
C ALA A 138 -9.65 -8.10 11.20
N ALA A 139 -8.76 -7.72 12.14
CA ALA A 139 -7.44 -8.32 12.27
C ALA A 139 -7.54 -9.85 12.49
N ASP A 140 -6.48 -10.57 12.18
CA ASP A 140 -6.39 -12.04 12.24
C ASP A 140 -7.35 -12.80 11.29
N GLU A 141 -8.23 -12.09 10.57
CA GLU A 141 -9.20 -12.72 9.66
C GLU A 141 -9.04 -12.25 8.20
N TYR A 142 -8.48 -11.06 7.99
CA TYR A 142 -8.43 -10.43 6.67
C TYR A 142 -7.01 -10.37 6.10
N THR A 143 -6.94 -10.62 4.80
CA THR A 143 -5.76 -10.31 3.99
C THR A 143 -5.95 -8.95 3.32
N ILE A 144 -5.04 -8.02 3.56
CA ILE A 144 -5.06 -6.68 2.98
C ILE A 144 -4.06 -6.61 1.82
N LEU A 145 -4.55 -6.28 0.62
CA LEU A 145 -3.67 -5.90 -0.48
C LEU A 145 -3.35 -4.42 -0.36
N VAL A 146 -2.08 -4.09 -0.14
CA VAL A 146 -1.61 -2.70 -0.09
C VAL A 146 -0.92 -2.36 -1.39
N THR A 147 -1.45 -1.36 -2.09
CA THR A 147 -0.96 -0.90 -3.40
C THR A 147 -0.67 0.60 -3.39
N GLY A 148 -0.15 1.12 -4.49
CA GLY A 148 0.08 2.55 -4.69
C GLY A 148 1.47 3.02 -4.35
N VAL A 149 1.59 4.28 -3.95
CA VAL A 149 2.88 4.96 -3.84
C VAL A 149 3.05 5.70 -2.51
N SER A 150 4.25 5.85 -1.99
CA SER A 150 5.49 5.21 -2.45
C SER A 150 5.72 3.93 -1.66
N ALA A 151 6.19 2.89 -2.34
CA ALA A 151 6.57 1.61 -1.73
C ALA A 151 7.55 1.74 -0.55
N ALA A 152 8.31 2.83 -0.50
CA ALA A 152 9.28 3.11 0.56
C ALA A 152 8.78 4.13 1.61
N GLN A 153 7.57 4.67 1.46
CA GLN A 153 7.00 5.71 2.34
C GLN A 153 5.56 5.41 2.72
N CYS A 154 4.58 6.00 2.03
CA CYS A 154 3.17 5.90 2.43
C CYS A 154 2.61 4.47 2.30
N ALA A 155 2.87 3.79 1.18
CA ALA A 155 2.45 2.40 1.02
C ALA A 155 3.20 1.47 2.01
N ASN A 156 4.49 1.74 2.27
CA ASN A 156 5.24 1.05 3.32
C ASN A 156 4.63 1.26 4.71
N ALA A 157 4.33 2.51 5.08
CA ALA A 157 3.71 2.82 6.37
C ALA A 157 2.35 2.14 6.52
N ALA A 158 1.57 2.09 5.45
CA ALA A 158 0.30 1.36 5.42
C ALA A 158 0.50 -0.14 5.64
N ALA A 159 1.38 -0.77 4.86
CA ALA A 159 1.67 -2.20 4.94
C ALA A 159 2.16 -2.61 6.34
N LEU A 160 3.15 -1.91 6.88
CA LEU A 160 3.63 -2.13 8.25
C LEU A 160 2.54 -1.88 9.30
N GLY A 161 1.72 -0.86 9.10
CA GLY A 161 0.62 -0.53 10.01
C GLY A 161 -0.40 -1.66 10.10
N PHE A 162 -0.78 -2.27 8.98
CA PHE A 162 -1.65 -3.44 8.94
C PHE A 162 -0.97 -4.67 9.54
N ALA A 163 0.26 -4.99 9.12
CA ALA A 163 0.98 -6.15 9.64
C ALA A 163 1.20 -6.10 11.17
N ASN A 164 1.53 -4.93 11.71
CA ASN A 164 1.68 -4.72 13.15
C ASN A 164 0.36 -4.83 13.94
N ARG A 165 -0.77 -4.87 13.24
CA ARG A 165 -2.12 -5.08 13.82
C ARG A 165 -2.68 -6.44 13.49
N HIS A 166 -1.80 -7.37 13.12
CA HIS A 166 -2.14 -8.79 12.86
C HIS A 166 -3.03 -9.03 11.63
N TYR A 167 -2.99 -8.14 10.64
CA TYR A 167 -3.53 -8.47 9.32
C TYR A 167 -2.48 -9.19 8.49
N ASP A 168 -2.89 -10.14 7.67
CA ASP A 168 -2.06 -10.60 6.57
C ASP A 168 -1.96 -9.50 5.51
N VAL A 169 -0.76 -9.26 4.98
CA VAL A 169 -0.52 -8.21 4.01
C VAL A 169 0.08 -8.76 2.73
N LEU A 170 -0.48 -8.41 1.59
CA LEU A 170 0.08 -8.71 0.29
C LEU A 170 0.44 -7.43 -0.44
N ILE A 171 1.62 -7.43 -1.06
CA ILE A 171 2.15 -6.32 -1.85
C ILE A 171 2.24 -6.77 -3.31
N PRO A 172 1.35 -6.28 -4.19
CA PRO A 172 1.43 -6.52 -5.61
C PRO A 172 2.54 -5.66 -6.23
N LEU A 173 3.60 -6.32 -6.72
CA LEU A 173 4.81 -5.65 -7.22
C LEU A 173 4.59 -4.77 -8.45
N ASP A 174 3.59 -5.08 -9.28
CA ASP A 174 3.19 -4.32 -10.46
C ASP A 174 2.15 -3.23 -10.19
N ALA A 175 1.71 -3.11 -8.92
CA ALA A 175 0.76 -2.09 -8.47
C ALA A 175 1.33 -1.22 -7.34
N THR A 176 2.61 -1.35 -7.00
CA THR A 176 3.27 -0.61 -5.92
C THR A 176 4.64 -0.12 -6.40
N ALA A 177 4.95 1.15 -6.24
CA ALA A 177 6.20 1.72 -6.77
C ALA A 177 6.91 2.70 -5.86
N ALA A 178 8.24 2.71 -5.99
CA ALA A 178 9.16 3.75 -5.56
C ALA A 178 10.32 3.85 -6.57
N SER A 179 11.40 4.56 -6.26
CA SER A 179 12.63 4.35 -7.03
C SER A 179 13.13 2.91 -6.85
N VAL A 180 13.78 2.36 -7.87
CA VAL A 180 14.28 0.96 -7.84
C VAL A 180 15.07 0.66 -6.57
N GLU A 181 15.97 1.57 -6.19
CA GLU A 181 16.79 1.44 -5.00
C GLU A 181 15.96 1.45 -3.70
N ALA A 182 14.99 2.35 -3.60
CA ALA A 182 14.14 2.44 -2.41
C ALA A 182 13.21 1.22 -2.28
N GLU A 183 12.65 0.73 -3.39
CA GLU A 183 11.89 -0.52 -3.40
C GLU A 183 12.73 -1.71 -2.95
N ALA A 184 13.90 -1.89 -3.57
CA ALA A 184 14.79 -2.99 -3.25
C ALA A 184 15.16 -3.03 -1.76
N ARG A 185 15.50 -1.88 -1.19
CA ARG A 185 15.80 -1.77 0.26
C ARG A 185 14.58 -2.09 1.13
N THR A 186 13.41 -1.59 0.76
CA THR A 186 12.18 -1.82 1.53
C THR A 186 11.80 -3.29 1.51
N TYR A 187 11.81 -3.91 0.35
CA TYR A 187 11.43 -5.31 0.22
C TYR A 187 12.46 -6.26 0.85
N ALA A 188 13.75 -5.94 0.75
CA ALA A 188 14.78 -6.70 1.47
C ALA A 188 14.60 -6.64 3.00
N HIS A 189 14.16 -5.49 3.51
CA HIS A 189 13.83 -5.36 4.93
C HIS A 189 12.68 -6.29 5.32
N TYR A 190 11.65 -6.43 4.49
CA TYR A 190 10.55 -7.35 4.76
C TYR A 190 10.96 -8.82 4.68
N MET A 191 11.85 -9.17 3.75
CA MET A 191 12.31 -10.55 3.56
C MET A 191 13.39 -11.00 4.53
N GLY A 192 14.27 -10.10 4.98
CA GLY A 192 15.48 -10.47 5.70
C GLY A 192 15.56 -9.99 7.15
N GLY A 193 14.56 -9.29 7.64
CA GLY A 193 14.68 -8.48 8.86
C GLY A 193 14.48 -9.19 10.20
N GLY A 194 14.31 -10.49 10.26
CA GLY A 194 14.03 -11.19 11.54
C GLY A 194 12.70 -10.76 12.19
N TYR A 195 11.91 -9.99 11.52
CA TYR A 195 10.54 -9.66 11.89
C TYR A 195 9.61 -10.58 11.09
N ASN A 196 8.86 -11.41 11.78
CA ASN A 196 7.77 -12.18 11.19
C ASN A 196 6.62 -11.23 10.87
N TYR A 197 6.80 -10.37 9.85
CA TYR A 197 5.66 -9.66 9.29
C TYR A 197 4.83 -10.67 8.51
N ASN A 198 3.53 -10.67 8.72
CA ASN A 198 2.58 -11.38 7.89
C ASN A 198 2.47 -10.69 6.52
N MET A 199 3.56 -10.73 5.75
CA MET A 199 3.67 -10.04 4.46
C MET A 199 4.11 -11.00 3.36
N GLY A 200 3.46 -10.88 2.20
CA GLY A 200 3.80 -11.62 1.00
C GLY A 200 3.81 -10.73 -0.25
N PHE A 201 4.33 -11.26 -1.33
CA PHE A 201 4.43 -10.57 -2.61
C PHE A 201 3.68 -11.32 -3.71
N THR A 202 2.98 -10.55 -4.54
CA THR A 202 2.21 -11.06 -5.67
C THR A 202 2.28 -10.08 -6.84
N THR A 203 1.47 -10.28 -7.88
CA THR A 203 1.19 -9.29 -8.93
C THR A 203 -0.30 -9.20 -9.18
N SER A 204 -0.75 -8.15 -9.86
CA SER A 204 -2.16 -8.00 -10.22
C SER A 204 -2.72 -9.19 -11.01
N ALA A 205 -1.88 -9.80 -11.86
CA ALA A 205 -2.25 -10.98 -12.65
C ALA A 205 -2.39 -12.26 -11.80
N MET A 206 -1.60 -12.37 -10.73
CA MET A 206 -1.53 -13.57 -9.87
C MET A 206 -2.57 -13.59 -8.74
N VAL A 207 -3.36 -12.53 -8.58
CA VAL A 207 -4.46 -12.49 -7.61
C VAL A 207 -5.75 -13.05 -8.23
N THR A 208 -6.31 -14.08 -7.61
CA THR A 208 -7.64 -14.61 -7.92
C THR A 208 -8.56 -14.42 -6.72
N LEU A 209 -9.75 -13.86 -6.95
CA LEU A 209 -10.78 -13.75 -5.92
C LEU A 209 -11.82 -14.87 -6.13
N SER A 210 -11.98 -15.74 -5.13
CA SER A 210 -12.90 -16.89 -5.22
C SER A 210 -13.49 -17.23 -3.86
N PRO A 211 -14.81 -17.40 -3.73
CA PRO A 211 -15.46 -17.80 -2.48
C PRO A 211 -15.05 -19.19 -1.97
N LYS A 212 -14.34 -19.99 -2.77
CA LYS A 212 -13.87 -21.34 -2.40
C LYS A 212 -12.48 -21.37 -1.80
N ALA A 213 -11.83 -20.23 -1.70
CA ALA A 213 -10.44 -20.14 -1.26
C ALA A 213 -10.35 -19.84 0.25
N ALA A 214 -10.98 -20.64 1.07
CA ALA A 214 -10.77 -20.60 2.52
C ALA A 214 -9.53 -21.43 2.95
N GLU A 215 -8.46 -21.43 2.13
CA GLU A 215 -7.17 -21.89 2.63
C GLU A 215 -6.37 -20.68 3.11
N PRO A 216 -5.85 -20.72 4.36
CA PRO A 216 -4.99 -19.65 4.84
C PRO A 216 -3.81 -19.47 3.89
N VAL A 217 -3.39 -18.22 3.69
CA VAL A 217 -2.13 -17.93 2.96
C VAL A 217 -1.05 -18.84 3.54
N PRO A 218 -0.43 -19.74 2.74
CA PRO A 218 0.55 -20.69 3.28
C PRO A 218 1.64 -19.94 4.03
N PRO A 219 2.07 -20.42 5.22
CA PRO A 219 3.14 -19.77 6.01
C PRO A 219 4.42 -19.50 5.21
N GLU A 220 4.65 -20.26 4.16
CA GLU A 220 5.79 -20.11 3.23
C GLU A 220 5.66 -18.90 2.25
N MET A 221 4.46 -18.32 2.15
CA MET A 221 4.22 -17.05 1.44
C MET A 221 4.40 -15.84 2.36
N ILE A 222 4.30 -16.07 3.64
CA ILE A 222 4.66 -15.17 4.71
C ILE A 222 6.16 -15.34 4.85
N ALA A 223 6.93 -14.32 4.51
CA ALA A 223 8.39 -14.31 4.38
C ALA A 223 9.11 -15.55 4.92
N ALA A 224 9.73 -16.32 4.05
CA ALA A 224 10.75 -17.26 4.49
C ALA A 224 11.86 -16.44 5.18
N VAL A 225 11.92 -16.53 6.50
CA VAL A 225 13.04 -16.08 7.34
C VAL A 225 14.18 -17.06 7.14
#